data_496995fea30830755b475d58f8f64b1a
#
_entry.id   496995fea30830755b475d58f8f64b1a
#
_cell.length_a   1.000
_cell.length_b   1.000
_cell.length_c   1.000
_cell.angle_alpha   90.00
_cell.angle_beta   90.00
_cell.angle_gamma   90.00
#
_symmetry.space_group_name_H-M   'P 1'
#
loop_
_entity.id
_entity.type
_entity.pdbx_description
1 polymer ?
#
loop_
_entity_poly.entity_id
_entity_poly.type
_entity_poly.pdbx_seq_one_letter_code
_entity_poly.pdbx_strand_id
1 'polypeptide(L)'
;LQGIWLPQHGYDFTDTPLWAGIAMLPLTVGLLVSGPVSGWLSDRFGARFFATGGMLASALSFGLLMLLPTDFSYPAFGGALLLAGIGMGLFASPNRAAVMNSLPAGDRGAGGGMNQTFQNSAQVLSLGVFFTLMILGLAASLPHAMSAGLQAHGIAAATAQHVADLPPVSILFAAFLGYNPIQQLVGEHALSAVSASDHATLTGSSFFPQLISGPFQTGLHAAFSFAIVACLIAAAASWMRGAHVAYEEVSDAR
;
A
#
# COMPACT_ATOMS: atom_id res chain seq x y z
N LEU A 1 -8.10 -2.01 -4.51
CA LEU A 1 -8.79 -3.15 -5.10
C LEU A 1 -10.23 -3.26 -4.62
N GLN A 2 -10.48 -3.57 -3.34
CA GLN A 2 -11.80 -3.90 -2.79
C GLN A 2 -12.84 -2.78 -2.96
N GLY A 3 -12.47 -1.53 -2.68
CA GLY A 3 -13.43 -0.42 -2.64
C GLY A 3 -13.68 0.26 -4.00
N ILE A 4 -12.84 0.03 -5.01
CA ILE A 4 -12.93 0.75 -6.29
C ILE A 4 -12.84 -0.23 -7.47
N TRP A 5 -11.70 -0.88 -7.67
CA TRP A 5 -11.43 -1.64 -8.89
C TRP A 5 -12.33 -2.87 -9.04
N LEU A 6 -12.44 -3.72 -8.02
CA LEU A 6 -13.27 -4.94 -8.08
C LEU A 6 -14.75 -4.64 -8.30
N PRO A 7 -15.38 -3.70 -7.55
CA PRO A 7 -16.78 -3.33 -7.82
C PRO A 7 -17.01 -2.77 -9.24
N GLN A 8 -16.05 -2.00 -9.77
CA GLN A 8 -16.14 -1.47 -11.15
C GLN A 8 -16.06 -2.58 -12.21
N HIS A 9 -15.42 -3.72 -11.88
CA HIS A 9 -15.30 -4.89 -12.77
C HIS A 9 -16.40 -5.96 -12.53
N GLY A 10 -17.47 -5.61 -11.82
CA GLY A 10 -18.64 -6.46 -11.67
C GLY A 10 -18.55 -7.52 -10.56
N TYR A 11 -17.57 -7.42 -9.67
CA TYR A 11 -17.49 -8.29 -8.49
C TYR A 11 -18.47 -7.81 -7.42
N ASP A 12 -19.23 -8.74 -6.84
CA ASP A 12 -20.08 -8.43 -5.69
C ASP A 12 -19.20 -8.05 -4.50
N PHE A 13 -19.64 -7.02 -3.76
CA PHE A 13 -18.86 -6.49 -2.64
C PHE A 13 -18.54 -7.54 -1.58
N THR A 14 -19.44 -8.48 -1.33
CA THR A 14 -19.23 -9.59 -0.39
C THR A 14 -18.05 -10.48 -0.75
N ASP A 15 -17.74 -10.60 -2.05
CA ASP A 15 -16.67 -11.45 -2.58
C ASP A 15 -15.36 -10.68 -2.79
N THR A 16 -15.38 -9.35 -2.70
CA THR A 16 -14.17 -8.53 -2.96
C THR A 16 -12.99 -8.85 -2.03
N PRO A 17 -13.15 -9.24 -0.76
CA PRO A 17 -12.00 -9.62 0.08
C PRO A 17 -11.27 -10.85 -0.45
N LEU A 18 -12.02 -11.87 -0.91
CA LEU A 18 -11.45 -13.07 -1.50
C LEU A 18 -10.68 -12.75 -2.79
N TRP A 19 -11.33 -12.04 -3.70
CA TRP A 19 -10.73 -11.70 -4.99
C TRP A 19 -9.55 -10.73 -4.85
N ALA A 20 -9.58 -9.81 -3.88
CA ALA A 20 -8.43 -8.97 -3.57
C ALA A 20 -7.24 -9.80 -3.04
N GLY A 21 -7.51 -10.81 -2.19
CA GLY A 21 -6.49 -11.75 -1.73
C GLY A 21 -5.86 -12.53 -2.89
N ILE A 22 -6.67 -13.03 -3.82
CA ILE A 22 -6.21 -13.72 -5.04
C ILE A 22 -5.38 -12.76 -5.92
N ALA A 23 -5.85 -11.53 -6.10
CA ALA A 23 -5.14 -10.52 -6.89
C ALA A 23 -3.78 -10.13 -6.29
N MET A 24 -3.55 -10.36 -5.00
CA MET A 24 -2.27 -10.13 -4.32
C MET A 24 -1.30 -11.33 -4.40
N LEU A 25 -1.71 -12.47 -4.94
CA LEU A 25 -0.85 -13.66 -5.08
C LEU A 25 0.50 -13.40 -5.77
N PRO A 26 0.61 -12.57 -6.83
CA PRO A 26 1.90 -12.29 -7.46
C PRO A 26 2.95 -11.75 -6.48
N LEU A 27 2.56 -10.89 -5.54
CA LEU A 27 3.46 -10.39 -4.49
C LEU A 27 3.96 -11.53 -3.60
N THR A 28 3.05 -12.40 -3.16
CA THR A 28 3.39 -13.55 -2.31
C THR A 28 4.32 -14.54 -3.03
N VAL A 29 4.04 -14.83 -4.31
CA VAL A 29 4.89 -15.69 -5.14
C VAL A 29 6.29 -15.08 -5.29
N GLY A 30 6.37 -13.79 -5.60
CA GLY A 30 7.64 -13.07 -5.70
C GLY A 30 8.48 -13.18 -4.42
N LEU A 31 7.85 -12.94 -3.26
CA LEU A 31 8.50 -13.05 -1.96
C LEU A 31 8.96 -14.48 -1.64
N LEU A 32 8.09 -15.46 -1.87
CA LEU A 32 8.33 -16.87 -1.53
C LEU A 32 9.48 -17.47 -2.35
N VAL A 33 9.58 -17.09 -3.63
CA VAL A 33 10.64 -17.57 -4.51
C VAL A 33 11.94 -16.83 -4.28
N SER A 34 11.91 -15.50 -4.19
CA SER A 34 13.11 -14.68 -4.09
C SER A 34 13.83 -14.78 -2.74
N GLY A 35 13.08 -15.03 -1.64
CA GLY A 35 13.66 -15.15 -0.30
C GLY A 35 14.73 -16.26 -0.19
N PRO A 36 14.42 -17.54 -0.44
CA PRO A 36 15.40 -18.61 -0.42
C PRO A 36 16.53 -18.44 -1.46
N VAL A 37 16.17 -18.00 -2.67
CA VAL A 37 17.14 -17.77 -3.75
C VAL A 37 18.15 -16.69 -3.33
N SER A 38 17.68 -15.58 -2.80
CA SER A 38 18.56 -14.49 -2.35
C SER A 38 19.42 -14.88 -1.15
N GLY A 39 18.90 -15.69 -0.23
CA GLY A 39 19.68 -16.24 0.88
C GLY A 39 20.87 -17.03 0.36
N TRP A 40 20.64 -18.02 -0.50
CA TRP A 40 21.68 -18.83 -1.09
C TRP A 40 22.70 -18.03 -1.93
N LEU A 41 22.22 -17.07 -2.75
CA LEU A 41 23.11 -16.22 -3.52
C LEU A 41 23.91 -15.26 -2.64
N SER A 42 23.33 -14.74 -1.58
CA SER A 42 24.02 -13.81 -0.68
C SER A 42 25.17 -14.46 0.10
N ASP A 43 25.09 -15.76 0.35
CA ASP A 43 26.18 -16.53 0.97
C ASP A 43 27.41 -16.59 0.05
N ARG A 44 27.21 -16.56 -1.28
CA ARG A 44 28.28 -16.64 -2.28
C ARG A 44 28.81 -15.26 -2.70
N PHE A 45 27.93 -14.30 -2.88
CA PHE A 45 28.24 -12.99 -3.49
C PHE A 45 28.14 -11.82 -2.52
N GLY A 46 27.78 -12.11 -1.26
CA GLY A 46 27.60 -11.10 -0.21
C GLY A 46 26.20 -10.48 -0.19
N ALA A 47 25.74 -10.17 1.01
CA ALA A 47 24.39 -9.65 1.27
C ALA A 47 24.12 -8.25 0.67
N ARG A 48 25.17 -7.45 0.49
CA ARG A 48 25.10 -6.05 0.08
C ARG A 48 24.39 -5.84 -1.25
N PHE A 49 24.77 -6.61 -2.27
CA PHE A 49 24.20 -6.47 -3.63
C PHE A 49 22.73 -6.84 -3.66
N PHE A 50 22.35 -7.95 -3.02
CA PHE A 50 20.98 -8.43 -3.00
C PHE A 50 20.06 -7.54 -2.19
N ALA A 51 20.49 -7.11 -1.01
CA ALA A 51 19.72 -6.22 -0.17
C ALA A 51 19.52 -4.85 -0.83
N THR A 52 20.55 -4.27 -1.45
CA THR A 52 20.42 -3.00 -2.19
C THR A 52 19.55 -3.16 -3.42
N GLY A 53 19.79 -4.20 -4.22
CA GLY A 53 18.97 -4.49 -5.42
C GLY A 53 17.49 -4.74 -5.08
N GLY A 54 17.23 -5.43 -3.97
CA GLY A 54 15.87 -5.65 -3.45
C GLY A 54 15.15 -4.36 -3.11
N MET A 55 15.81 -3.41 -2.44
CA MET A 55 15.21 -2.11 -2.14
C MET A 55 14.98 -1.27 -3.38
N LEU A 56 15.90 -1.31 -4.35
CA LEU A 56 15.71 -0.64 -5.64
C LEU A 56 14.56 -1.25 -6.45
N ALA A 57 14.44 -2.57 -6.47
CA ALA A 57 13.32 -3.26 -7.11
C ALA A 57 11.97 -2.89 -6.44
N SER A 58 11.94 -2.79 -5.11
CA SER A 58 10.76 -2.33 -4.38
C SER A 58 10.42 -0.88 -4.71
N ALA A 59 11.40 0.02 -4.75
CA ALA A 59 11.20 1.41 -5.16
C ALA A 59 10.65 1.51 -6.59
N LEU A 60 11.20 0.72 -7.52
CA LEU A 60 10.71 0.65 -8.90
C LEU A 60 9.26 0.14 -8.96
N SER A 61 8.94 -0.89 -8.18
CA SER A 61 7.57 -1.41 -8.10
C SER A 61 6.58 -0.34 -7.64
N PHE A 62 6.89 0.40 -6.56
CA PHE A 62 6.03 1.50 -6.12
C PHE A 62 5.92 2.60 -7.18
N GLY A 63 7.00 2.88 -7.92
CA GLY A 63 6.96 3.80 -9.06
C GLY A 63 6.03 3.30 -10.18
N LEU A 64 6.09 2.02 -10.52
CA LEU A 64 5.18 1.41 -11.51
C LEU A 64 3.73 1.45 -11.03
N LEU A 65 3.45 1.13 -9.77
CA LEU A 65 2.10 1.21 -9.19
C LEU A 65 1.56 2.65 -9.22
N MET A 66 2.42 3.65 -9.05
CA MET A 66 2.06 5.06 -9.10
C MET A 66 1.68 5.54 -10.51
N LEU A 67 2.23 4.90 -11.54
CA LEU A 67 1.93 5.19 -12.95
C LEU A 67 0.65 4.51 -13.45
N LEU A 68 0.09 3.56 -12.71
CA LEU A 68 -1.13 2.88 -13.11
C LEU A 68 -2.34 3.80 -12.98
N PRO A 69 -3.24 3.84 -13.99
CA PRO A 69 -4.52 4.53 -13.88
C PRO A 69 -5.41 3.84 -12.85
N THR A 70 -6.49 4.47 -12.45
CA THR A 70 -7.49 3.88 -11.54
C THR A 70 -8.15 2.63 -12.11
N ASP A 71 -8.34 2.60 -13.42
CA ASP A 71 -8.80 1.45 -14.19
C ASP A 71 -7.59 0.76 -14.87
N PHE A 72 -6.80 0.07 -14.07
CA PHE A 72 -5.58 -0.59 -14.54
C PHE A 72 -5.86 -2.00 -15.09
N SER A 73 -5.02 -2.44 -16.01
CA SER A 73 -5.00 -3.83 -16.44
C SER A 73 -4.37 -4.72 -15.37
N TYR A 74 -5.01 -5.83 -15.02
CA TYR A 74 -4.49 -6.76 -14.00
C TYR A 74 -3.05 -7.25 -14.28
N PRO A 75 -2.63 -7.59 -15.54
CA PRO A 75 -1.25 -8.00 -15.79
C PRO A 75 -0.20 -6.95 -15.40
N ALA A 76 -0.47 -5.66 -15.64
CA ALA A 76 0.44 -4.58 -15.25
C ALA A 76 0.52 -4.43 -13.73
N PHE A 77 -0.61 -4.49 -13.05
CA PHE A 77 -0.69 -4.46 -11.59
C PHE A 77 -0.01 -5.70 -10.97
N GLY A 78 -0.34 -6.90 -11.45
CA GLY A 78 0.25 -8.16 -10.98
C GLY A 78 1.76 -8.21 -11.21
N GLY A 79 2.25 -7.68 -12.34
CA GLY A 79 3.68 -7.55 -12.63
C GLY A 79 4.40 -6.62 -11.65
N ALA A 80 3.79 -5.47 -11.32
CA ALA A 80 4.32 -4.57 -10.30
C ALA A 80 4.34 -5.22 -8.91
N LEU A 81 3.27 -5.94 -8.52
CA LEU A 81 3.22 -6.68 -7.27
C LEU A 81 4.26 -7.80 -7.20
N LEU A 82 4.44 -8.54 -8.29
CA LEU A 82 5.48 -9.57 -8.38
C LEU A 82 6.86 -8.97 -8.14
N LEU A 83 7.15 -7.83 -8.78
CA LEU A 83 8.40 -7.10 -8.59
C LEU A 83 8.57 -6.62 -7.14
N ALA A 84 7.49 -6.13 -6.49
CA ALA A 84 7.52 -5.79 -5.08
C ALA A 84 7.89 -6.99 -4.21
N GLY A 85 7.25 -8.13 -4.44
CA GLY A 85 7.52 -9.37 -3.72
C GLY A 85 8.97 -9.85 -3.90
N ILE A 86 9.47 -9.80 -5.13
CA ILE A 86 10.89 -10.09 -5.44
C ILE A 86 11.80 -9.13 -4.67
N GLY A 87 11.54 -7.84 -4.71
CA GLY A 87 12.32 -6.84 -3.99
C GLY A 87 12.36 -7.08 -2.49
N MET A 88 11.22 -7.37 -1.88
CA MET A 88 11.12 -7.69 -0.46
C MET A 88 11.91 -8.95 -0.09
N GLY A 89 11.82 -10.02 -0.89
CA GLY A 89 12.54 -11.27 -0.63
C GLY A 89 14.04 -11.12 -0.81
N LEU A 90 14.49 -10.38 -1.83
CA LEU A 90 15.89 -10.06 -2.05
C LEU A 90 16.52 -9.27 -0.90
N PHE A 91 15.74 -8.46 -0.21
CA PHE A 91 16.18 -7.69 0.95
C PHE A 91 16.12 -8.48 2.26
N ALA A 92 14.97 -9.11 2.54
CA ALA A 92 14.66 -9.63 3.88
C ALA A 92 15.61 -10.74 4.34
N SER A 93 15.90 -11.72 3.46
CA SER A 93 16.74 -12.88 3.81
C SER A 93 18.19 -12.49 4.04
N PRO A 94 18.88 -11.81 3.09
CA PRO A 94 20.27 -11.42 3.31
C PRO A 94 20.45 -10.40 4.44
N ASN A 95 19.48 -9.51 4.63
CA ASN A 95 19.54 -8.53 5.71
C ASN A 95 19.45 -9.19 7.08
N ARG A 96 18.55 -10.16 7.25
CA ARG A 96 18.44 -10.93 8.51
C ARG A 96 19.71 -11.74 8.79
N ALA A 97 20.25 -12.42 7.78
CA ALA A 97 21.51 -13.17 7.91
C ALA A 97 22.67 -12.25 8.30
N ALA A 98 22.81 -11.07 7.67
CA ALA A 98 23.84 -10.12 7.98
C ALA A 98 23.76 -9.59 9.44
N VAL A 99 22.54 -9.33 9.94
CA VAL A 99 22.35 -8.93 11.34
C VAL A 99 22.78 -10.05 12.30
N MET A 100 22.35 -11.29 12.03
CA MET A 100 22.71 -12.42 12.90
C MET A 100 24.19 -12.75 12.86
N ASN A 101 24.85 -12.62 11.71
CA ASN A 101 26.28 -12.88 11.55
C ASN A 101 27.17 -11.78 12.16
N SER A 102 26.61 -10.60 12.44
CA SER A 102 27.34 -9.52 13.14
C SER A 102 27.38 -9.68 14.66
N LEU A 103 26.73 -10.72 15.21
CA LEU A 103 26.61 -10.94 16.64
C LEU A 103 27.37 -12.20 17.07
N PRO A 104 27.99 -12.20 18.29
CA PRO A 104 28.50 -13.40 18.91
C PRO A 104 27.45 -14.48 19.03
N ALA A 105 27.81 -15.76 18.98
CA ALA A 105 26.90 -16.88 19.03
C ALA A 105 25.98 -16.85 20.27
N GLY A 106 26.50 -16.45 21.42
CA GLY A 106 25.74 -16.34 22.68
C GLY A 106 24.69 -15.24 22.68
N ASP A 107 24.87 -14.18 21.87
CA ASP A 107 23.99 -13.01 21.83
C ASP A 107 22.97 -13.05 20.68
N ARG A 108 23.02 -14.04 19.80
CA ARG A 108 22.12 -14.16 18.64
C ARG A 108 20.65 -14.26 19.02
N GLY A 109 20.34 -14.89 20.18
CA GLY A 109 18.98 -14.94 20.69
C GLY A 109 18.43 -13.56 21.08
N ALA A 110 19.20 -12.80 21.84
CA ALA A 110 18.85 -11.43 22.22
C ALA A 110 18.79 -10.48 21.00
N GLY A 111 19.75 -10.59 20.10
CA GLY A 111 19.79 -9.82 18.86
C GLY A 111 18.61 -10.14 17.92
N GLY A 112 18.19 -11.40 17.85
CA GLY A 112 17.00 -11.82 17.11
C GLY A 112 15.72 -11.19 17.67
N GLY A 113 15.55 -11.23 19.00
CA GLY A 113 14.42 -10.59 19.68
C GLY A 113 14.39 -9.08 19.47
N MET A 114 15.52 -8.42 19.58
CA MET A 114 15.67 -6.98 19.33
C MET A 114 15.34 -6.62 17.87
N ASN A 115 15.87 -7.38 16.91
CA ASN A 115 15.55 -7.18 15.50
C ASN A 115 14.04 -7.35 15.22
N GLN A 116 13.39 -8.34 15.82
CA GLN A 116 11.94 -8.53 15.69
C GLN A 116 11.15 -7.38 16.31
N THR A 117 11.59 -6.85 17.44
CA THR A 117 10.98 -5.67 18.08
C THR A 117 11.05 -4.45 17.18
N PHE A 118 12.23 -4.18 16.59
CA PHE A 118 12.39 -3.09 15.63
C PHE A 118 11.52 -3.27 14.39
N GLN A 119 11.42 -4.48 13.84
CA GLN A 119 10.56 -4.77 12.69
C GLN A 119 9.09 -4.50 13.01
N ASN A 120 8.59 -5.01 14.14
CA ASN A 120 7.20 -4.79 14.56
C ASN A 120 6.91 -3.30 14.80
N SER A 121 7.81 -2.60 15.48
CA SER A 121 7.67 -1.15 15.73
C SER A 121 7.68 -0.35 14.44
N ALA A 122 8.57 -0.68 13.51
CA ALA A 122 8.63 -0.05 12.19
C ALA A 122 7.36 -0.32 11.37
N GLN A 123 6.79 -1.52 11.47
CA GLN A 123 5.55 -1.88 10.78
C GLN A 123 4.37 -1.04 11.28
N VAL A 124 4.21 -0.90 12.59
CA VAL A 124 3.14 -0.06 13.18
C VAL A 124 3.32 1.41 12.79
N LEU A 125 4.56 1.92 12.90
CA LEU A 125 4.87 3.31 12.53
C LEU A 125 4.60 3.55 11.02
N SER A 126 5.02 2.62 10.18
CA SER A 126 4.81 2.68 8.72
C SER A 126 3.33 2.71 8.35
N LEU A 127 2.49 1.89 9.01
CA LEU A 127 1.04 1.92 8.84
C LEU A 127 0.46 3.29 9.22
N GLY A 128 0.88 3.85 10.35
CA GLY A 128 0.45 5.18 10.81
C GLY A 128 0.80 6.28 9.81
N VAL A 129 2.04 6.28 9.33
CA VAL A 129 2.50 7.24 8.31
C VAL A 129 1.73 7.06 7.00
N PHE A 130 1.55 5.82 6.53
CA PHE A 130 0.82 5.52 5.30
C PHE A 130 -0.62 6.05 5.36
N PHE A 131 -1.37 5.74 6.42
CA PHE A 131 -2.74 6.23 6.57
C PHE A 131 -2.80 7.74 6.72
N THR A 132 -1.86 8.34 7.44
CA THR A 132 -1.80 9.81 7.57
C THR A 132 -1.60 10.48 6.21
N LEU A 133 -0.65 10.01 5.40
CA LEU A 133 -0.41 10.55 4.07
C LEU A 133 -1.60 10.34 3.14
N MET A 134 -2.25 9.15 3.23
CA MET A 134 -3.45 8.86 2.48
C MET A 134 -4.60 9.80 2.83
N ILE A 135 -4.85 10.03 4.12
CA ILE A 135 -5.90 10.94 4.60
C ILE A 135 -5.60 12.37 4.20
N LEU A 136 -4.35 12.84 4.32
CA LEU A 136 -3.97 14.18 3.90
C LEU A 136 -4.14 14.39 2.39
N GLY A 137 -3.73 13.42 1.57
CA GLY A 137 -3.92 13.48 0.13
C GLY A 137 -5.39 13.42 -0.28
N LEU A 138 -6.18 12.60 0.42
CA LEU A 138 -7.63 12.53 0.22
C LEU A 138 -8.30 13.86 0.61
N ALA A 139 -7.94 14.42 1.77
CA ALA A 139 -8.49 15.68 2.27
C ALA A 139 -8.28 16.86 1.33
N ALA A 140 -7.19 16.85 0.57
CA ALA A 140 -6.86 17.93 -0.35
C ALA A 140 -7.81 18.03 -1.55
N SER A 141 -8.36 16.93 -2.03
CA SER A 141 -9.16 16.88 -3.27
C SER A 141 -10.58 16.36 -3.09
N LEU A 142 -10.86 15.65 -2.01
CA LEU A 142 -12.17 15.04 -1.75
C LEU A 142 -13.32 16.06 -1.65
N PRO A 143 -13.19 17.21 -0.92
CA PRO A 143 -14.27 18.16 -0.82
C PRO A 143 -14.73 18.69 -2.18
N HIS A 144 -13.78 19.01 -3.03
CA HIS A 144 -14.09 19.48 -4.39
C HIS A 144 -14.76 18.38 -5.24
N ALA A 145 -14.23 17.16 -5.22
CA ALA A 145 -14.79 16.04 -5.97
C ALA A 145 -16.22 15.69 -5.50
N MET A 146 -16.45 15.66 -4.19
CA MET A 146 -17.77 15.41 -3.61
C MET A 146 -18.77 16.49 -3.98
N SER A 147 -18.42 17.75 -3.78
CA SER A 147 -19.29 18.88 -4.11
C SER A 147 -19.63 18.93 -5.60
N ALA A 148 -18.62 18.82 -6.48
CA ALA A 148 -18.80 18.85 -7.92
C ALA A 148 -19.61 17.64 -8.43
N GLY A 149 -19.31 16.44 -7.96
CA GLY A 149 -20.02 15.23 -8.38
C GLY A 149 -21.48 15.21 -7.95
N LEU A 150 -21.80 15.64 -6.74
CA LEU A 150 -23.19 15.73 -6.27
C LEU A 150 -23.97 16.81 -7.02
N GLN A 151 -23.37 17.98 -7.29
CA GLN A 151 -24.01 19.04 -8.05
C GLN A 151 -24.24 18.66 -9.51
N ALA A 152 -23.34 17.89 -10.12
CA ALA A 152 -23.52 17.39 -11.50
C ALA A 152 -24.77 16.50 -11.66
N HIS A 153 -25.24 15.89 -10.57
CA HIS A 153 -26.46 15.07 -10.51
C HIS A 153 -27.63 15.79 -9.83
N GLY A 154 -27.65 17.11 -9.85
CA GLY A 154 -28.80 17.92 -9.45
C GLY A 154 -28.96 18.14 -7.94
N ILE A 155 -28.01 17.73 -7.11
CA ILE A 155 -28.04 18.04 -5.67
C ILE A 155 -27.76 19.52 -5.45
N ALA A 156 -28.56 20.17 -4.61
CA ALA A 156 -28.42 21.59 -4.30
C ALA A 156 -27.01 21.90 -3.74
N ALA A 157 -26.42 23.03 -4.15
CA ALA A 157 -25.05 23.40 -3.78
C ALA A 157 -24.82 23.42 -2.26
N ALA A 158 -25.81 23.89 -1.48
CA ALA A 158 -25.71 23.91 -0.02
C ALA A 158 -25.59 22.50 0.58
N THR A 159 -26.39 21.55 0.11
CA THR A 159 -26.34 20.15 0.55
C THR A 159 -25.04 19.48 0.09
N ALA A 160 -24.65 19.71 -1.16
CA ALA A 160 -23.39 19.16 -1.70
C ALA A 160 -22.16 19.66 -0.94
N GLN A 161 -22.14 20.96 -0.56
CA GLN A 161 -21.09 21.54 0.25
C GLN A 161 -21.08 20.97 1.68
N HIS A 162 -22.23 20.82 2.30
CA HIS A 162 -22.33 20.21 3.62
C HIS A 162 -21.75 18.78 3.66
N VAL A 163 -22.05 17.98 2.64
CA VAL A 163 -21.47 16.64 2.51
C VAL A 163 -19.97 16.68 2.24
N ALA A 164 -19.50 17.65 1.45
CA ALA A 164 -18.09 17.85 1.14
C ALA A 164 -17.24 18.26 2.35
N ASP A 165 -17.85 18.94 3.33
CA ASP A 165 -17.19 19.41 4.55
C ASP A 165 -17.06 18.31 5.64
N LEU A 166 -17.60 17.11 5.38
CA LEU A 166 -17.47 15.99 6.31
C LEU A 166 -16.01 15.49 6.41
N PRO A 167 -15.61 14.95 7.57
CA PRO A 167 -14.25 14.48 7.77
C PRO A 167 -13.87 13.39 6.72
N PRO A 168 -12.72 13.52 6.05
CA PRO A 168 -12.26 12.55 5.03
C PRO A 168 -12.16 11.11 5.53
N VAL A 169 -11.93 10.94 6.83
CA VAL A 169 -11.86 9.63 7.50
C VAL A 169 -13.19 8.87 7.38
N SER A 170 -14.33 9.54 7.52
CA SER A 170 -15.66 8.92 7.40
C SER A 170 -15.88 8.36 5.98
N ILE A 171 -15.45 9.11 4.97
CA ILE A 171 -15.53 8.73 3.57
C ILE A 171 -14.60 7.56 3.27
N LEU A 172 -13.40 7.57 3.83
CA LEU A 172 -12.45 6.46 3.70
C LEU A 172 -13.01 5.16 4.29
N PHE A 173 -13.62 5.22 5.48
CA PHE A 173 -14.25 4.06 6.10
C PHE A 173 -15.44 3.53 5.30
N ALA A 174 -16.28 4.40 4.72
CA ALA A 174 -17.36 3.98 3.83
C ALA A 174 -16.82 3.21 2.61
N ALA A 175 -15.72 3.69 2.03
CA ALA A 175 -15.04 3.02 0.92
C ALA A 175 -14.49 1.64 1.33
N PHE A 176 -13.92 1.52 2.53
CA PHE A 176 -13.44 0.23 3.04
C PHE A 176 -14.57 -0.76 3.36
N LEU A 177 -15.68 -0.26 3.88
CA LEU A 177 -16.86 -1.07 4.18
C LEU A 177 -17.69 -1.39 2.93
N GLY A 178 -17.43 -0.70 1.80
CA GLY A 178 -17.98 -0.97 0.48
C GLY A 178 -19.46 -0.69 0.32
N TYR A 179 -19.99 0.20 1.10
CA TYR A 179 -21.35 0.69 0.87
C TYR A 179 -21.31 2.10 0.29
N ASN A 180 -22.37 2.43 -0.46
CA ASN A 180 -22.55 3.77 -0.96
C ASN A 180 -23.21 4.64 0.14
N PRO A 181 -22.48 5.59 0.75
CA PRO A 181 -23.01 6.39 1.85
C PRO A 181 -23.88 7.56 1.36
N ILE A 182 -23.96 7.80 0.06
CA ILE A 182 -24.57 9.01 -0.52
C ILE A 182 -26.03 9.17 -0.07
N GLN A 183 -26.80 8.08 -0.02
CA GLN A 183 -28.19 8.14 0.43
C GLN A 183 -28.30 8.65 1.88
N GLN A 184 -27.41 8.21 2.75
CA GLN A 184 -27.41 8.65 4.15
C GLN A 184 -26.88 10.07 4.32
N LEU A 185 -25.89 10.47 3.52
CA LEU A 185 -25.21 11.76 3.61
C LEU A 185 -26.07 12.89 3.03
N VAL A 186 -26.71 12.65 1.89
CA VAL A 186 -27.53 13.63 1.17
C VAL A 186 -28.96 13.70 1.75
N GLY A 187 -29.49 12.58 2.23
CA GLY A 187 -30.82 12.44 2.78
C GLY A 187 -31.91 12.25 1.70
N GLU A 188 -32.98 11.55 2.08
CA GLU A 188 -34.07 11.20 1.16
C GLU A 188 -34.77 12.42 0.54
N HIS A 189 -34.90 13.50 1.29
CA HIS A 189 -35.56 14.71 0.80
C HIS A 189 -34.81 15.37 -0.38
N ALA A 190 -33.49 15.43 -0.31
CA ALA A 190 -32.70 15.98 -1.41
C ALA A 190 -32.61 15.00 -2.60
N LEU A 191 -32.60 13.69 -2.34
CA LEU A 191 -32.65 12.65 -3.39
C LEU A 191 -33.98 12.59 -4.11
N SER A 192 -35.10 12.86 -3.44
CA SER A 192 -36.44 12.92 -4.07
C SER A 192 -36.63 14.14 -4.98
N ALA A 193 -35.79 15.16 -4.83
CA ALA A 193 -35.83 16.38 -5.62
C ALA A 193 -35.10 16.28 -6.98
N VAL A 194 -34.26 15.25 -7.16
CA VAL A 194 -33.52 15.03 -8.43
C VAL A 194 -34.30 14.14 -9.40
N SER A 195 -33.84 14.07 -10.66
CA SER A 195 -34.47 13.18 -11.66
C SER A 195 -34.36 11.71 -11.26
N ALA A 196 -35.30 10.85 -11.76
CA ALA A 196 -35.23 9.41 -11.48
C ALA A 196 -33.95 8.75 -11.97
N SER A 197 -33.36 9.25 -13.06
CA SER A 197 -32.04 8.78 -13.57
C SER A 197 -30.91 9.17 -12.65
N ASP A 198 -30.88 10.41 -12.14
CA ASP A 198 -29.85 10.85 -11.21
C ASP A 198 -29.97 10.17 -9.85
N HIS A 199 -31.21 9.97 -9.38
CA HIS A 199 -31.44 9.20 -8.16
C HIS A 199 -30.87 7.77 -8.28
N ALA A 200 -31.16 7.07 -9.39
CA ALA A 200 -30.62 5.72 -9.62
C ALA A 200 -29.09 5.71 -9.72
N THR A 201 -28.49 6.75 -10.32
CA THR A 201 -27.03 6.90 -10.41
C THR A 201 -26.41 7.14 -9.04
N LEU A 202 -26.91 8.13 -8.29
CA LEU A 202 -26.40 8.52 -6.97
C LEU A 202 -26.48 7.38 -5.96
N THR A 203 -27.52 6.56 -6.00
CA THR A 203 -27.73 5.41 -5.10
C THR A 203 -27.08 4.12 -5.62
N GLY A 204 -26.61 4.12 -6.87
CA GLY A 204 -25.96 2.98 -7.51
C GLY A 204 -24.61 2.63 -6.84
N SER A 205 -24.22 1.36 -6.90
CA SER A 205 -22.99 0.85 -6.28
C SER A 205 -21.70 1.37 -6.92
N SER A 206 -21.77 1.85 -8.17
CA SER A 206 -20.61 2.34 -8.92
C SER A 206 -20.32 3.83 -8.73
N PHE A 207 -21.31 4.63 -8.34
CA PHE A 207 -21.19 6.09 -8.26
C PHE A 207 -20.15 6.52 -7.21
N PHE A 208 -20.29 6.04 -6.00
CA PHE A 208 -19.38 6.42 -4.90
C PHE A 208 -17.94 6.01 -5.16
N PRO A 209 -17.62 4.77 -5.59
CA PRO A 209 -16.26 4.40 -5.97
C PRO A 209 -15.66 5.26 -7.08
N GLN A 210 -16.46 5.63 -8.09
CA GLN A 210 -15.99 6.51 -9.17
C GLN A 210 -15.71 7.92 -8.65
N LEU A 211 -16.58 8.46 -7.81
CA LEU A 211 -16.46 9.80 -7.24
C LEU A 211 -15.18 9.98 -6.42
N ILE A 212 -14.83 8.99 -5.61
CA ILE A 212 -13.67 9.05 -4.72
C ILE A 212 -12.36 8.56 -5.38
N SER A 213 -12.42 7.99 -6.59
CA SER A 213 -11.26 7.37 -7.23
C SER A 213 -10.09 8.35 -7.45
N GLY A 214 -10.36 9.56 -7.92
CA GLY A 214 -9.34 10.61 -8.10
C GLY A 214 -8.71 11.07 -6.78
N PRO A 215 -9.51 11.51 -5.78
CA PRO A 215 -9.02 11.80 -4.44
C PRO A 215 -8.20 10.66 -3.81
N PHE A 216 -8.66 9.42 -3.96
CA PHE A 216 -7.98 8.25 -3.46
C PHE A 216 -6.61 8.04 -4.15
N GLN A 217 -6.54 8.25 -5.46
CA GLN A 217 -5.29 8.19 -6.21
C GLN A 217 -4.29 9.24 -5.72
N THR A 218 -4.75 10.46 -5.44
CA THR A 218 -3.90 11.52 -4.87
C THR A 218 -3.28 11.09 -3.54
N GLY A 219 -4.07 10.49 -2.65
CA GLY A 219 -3.58 9.93 -1.38
C GLY A 219 -2.58 8.80 -1.57
N LEU A 220 -2.85 7.88 -2.51
CA LEU A 220 -1.92 6.80 -2.85
C LEU A 220 -0.60 7.31 -3.41
N HIS A 221 -0.62 8.35 -4.26
CA HIS A 221 0.61 8.95 -4.79
C HIS A 221 1.48 9.51 -3.68
N ALA A 222 0.90 10.19 -2.69
CA ALA A 222 1.64 10.69 -1.53
C ALA A 222 2.28 9.53 -0.73
N ALA A 223 1.51 8.46 -0.47
CA ALA A 223 1.98 7.30 0.27
C ALA A 223 3.07 6.51 -0.50
N PHE A 224 2.89 6.30 -1.80
CA PHE A 224 3.90 5.62 -2.63
C PHE A 224 5.16 6.46 -2.80
N SER A 225 5.05 7.78 -2.93
CA SER A 225 6.23 8.67 -2.96
C SER A 225 7.06 8.53 -1.69
N PHE A 226 6.40 8.50 -0.52
CA PHE A 226 7.07 8.23 0.75
C PHE A 226 7.74 6.85 0.75
N ALA A 227 7.05 5.80 0.29
CA ALA A 227 7.60 4.45 0.22
C ALA A 227 8.82 4.36 -0.70
N ILE A 228 8.80 5.04 -1.86
CA ILE A 228 9.94 5.13 -2.78
C ILE A 228 11.14 5.77 -2.07
N VAL A 229 10.95 6.93 -1.42
CA VAL A 229 12.01 7.62 -0.69
C VAL A 229 12.58 6.73 0.41
N ALA A 230 11.73 6.06 1.19
CA ALA A 230 12.16 5.14 2.24
C ALA A 230 12.96 3.96 1.68
N CYS A 231 12.53 3.37 0.55
CA CYS A 231 13.28 2.30 -0.13
C CYS A 231 14.63 2.79 -0.65
N LEU A 232 14.72 4.00 -1.20
CA LEU A 232 15.99 4.58 -1.67
C LEU A 232 16.95 4.85 -0.52
N ILE A 233 16.46 5.36 0.61
CA ILE A 233 17.27 5.52 1.84
C ILE A 233 17.76 4.16 2.33
N ALA A 234 16.89 3.14 2.37
CA ALA A 234 17.25 1.80 2.76
C ALA A 234 18.27 1.16 1.79
N ALA A 235 18.14 1.40 0.49
CA ALA A 235 19.09 0.97 -0.52
C ALA A 235 20.48 1.62 -0.30
N ALA A 236 20.52 2.93 -0.06
CA ALA A 236 21.76 3.66 0.25
C ALA A 236 22.42 3.15 1.53
N ALA A 237 21.65 2.97 2.60
CA ALA A 237 22.14 2.41 3.87
C ALA A 237 22.66 0.98 3.68
N SER A 238 21.96 0.15 2.90
CA SER A 238 22.41 -1.20 2.58
C SER A 238 23.69 -1.22 1.74
N TRP A 239 23.83 -0.26 0.83
CA TRP A 239 25.05 -0.11 0.02
C TRP A 239 26.26 0.35 0.85
N MET A 240 26.05 1.20 1.84
CA MET A 240 27.10 1.68 2.74
C MET A 240 27.56 0.60 3.73
N ARG A 241 26.82 -0.49 3.91
CA ARG A 241 27.25 -1.63 4.72
C ARG A 241 28.50 -2.25 4.10
N GLY A 242 29.61 -2.30 4.86
CA GLY A 242 30.87 -2.88 4.42
C GLY A 242 30.74 -4.34 3.98
N ALA A 243 31.67 -4.82 3.16
CA ALA A 243 31.77 -6.22 2.81
C ALA A 243 32.23 -7.01 4.04
N HIS A 244 31.48 -8.06 4.39
CA HIS A 244 31.79 -9.08 5.41
C HIS A 244 32.40 -8.58 6.73
N VAL A 245 31.57 -8.41 7.74
CA VAL A 245 31.99 -8.60 9.12
C VAL A 245 31.48 -9.97 9.56
N ALA A 246 32.21 -11.04 9.23
CA ALA A 246 32.08 -12.28 9.94
C ALA A 246 32.73 -12.06 11.31
N TYR A 247 31.98 -12.27 12.38
CA TYR A 247 32.59 -12.33 13.71
C TYR A 247 33.43 -13.61 13.73
N GLU A 248 34.75 -13.48 13.60
CA GLU A 248 35.68 -14.59 13.89
C GLU A 248 35.58 -14.86 15.39
N GLU A 249 35.02 -16.03 15.74
CA GLU A 249 35.24 -16.58 17.08
C GLU A 249 36.74 -16.74 17.23
N VAL A 250 37.35 -15.85 18.02
CA VAL A 250 38.71 -16.10 18.54
C VAL A 250 38.55 -17.35 19.39
N SER A 251 38.98 -18.46 18.84
CA SER A 251 39.10 -19.72 19.57
C SER A 251 40.04 -19.44 20.75
N ASP A 252 39.46 -19.24 21.93
CA ASP A 252 40.21 -19.36 23.17
C ASP A 252 40.67 -20.81 23.32
N ALA A 253 41.74 -21.09 22.62
CA ALA A 253 42.56 -22.26 22.91
C ALA A 253 43.24 -22.02 24.26
N ARG A 254 42.62 -22.50 25.35
CA ARG A 254 43.30 -22.85 26.60
C ARG A 254 42.68 -24.10 27.18
#